data_c6a529540fdffb9d9f42a6d6cfbd76f5
#
_entry.id   c6a529540fdffb9d9f42a6d6cfbd76f5
#
_cell.length_a   1.000
_cell.length_b   1.000
_cell.length_c   1.000
_cell.angle_alpha   90.00
_cell.angle_beta   90.00
_cell.angle_gamma   90.00
#
_symmetry.space_group_name_H-M   'P 1'
#
loop_
_entity.id
_entity.type
_entity.pdbx_description
1 polymer ?
#
loop_
_entity_poly.entity_id
_entity_poly.type
_entity_poly.pdbx_seq_one_letter_code
_entity_poly.pdbx_strand_id
1 'polypeptide(L)'
;MYAAYPEIFRRHPRIEAYSTVVPRCIMSMAAFCEGLKEADPSLEIFTETSSVNMYYLNPHSTGNPAGTAEDFRYKSADAPWRPEWRRFCEERIDVETILVRLFTDTAYARSICDPLKFEQDLFSVAAHMQCTDLDESFYDLFTFDELCRFWECDNYTYYVEKGPDPRNRGRGTALAETLLDDIVSRAGEDMAAGEPSVRLRFGHDGCIMALLTLMRIDGWTTPVTDPAKIKDVWQVHRIPMASNMQFVFYRNKKNPDDVLVRVLLNEKELRLPLPGDRAPYYRWEDFRDF
;
A
#
# COMPACT_ATOMS: atom_id res chain seq x y z
N MET A 1 -2.18 12.95 -13.70
CA MET A 1 -1.21 12.23 -14.55
C MET A 1 -1.06 12.88 -15.93
N TYR A 2 -2.10 13.05 -16.74
CA TYR A 2 -2.01 13.62 -18.10
C TYR A 2 -1.26 14.96 -18.14
N ALA A 3 -1.66 15.91 -17.28
CA ALA A 3 -1.01 17.22 -17.21
C ALA A 3 0.43 17.19 -16.64
N ALA A 4 0.77 16.19 -15.84
CA ALA A 4 2.10 16.06 -15.23
C ALA A 4 3.14 15.46 -16.21
N TYR A 5 2.69 14.70 -17.21
CA TYR A 5 3.57 14.01 -18.16
C TYR A 5 3.16 14.24 -19.63
N PRO A 6 3.01 15.49 -20.07
CA PRO A 6 2.48 15.79 -21.41
C PRO A 6 3.34 15.24 -22.54
N GLU A 7 4.65 15.08 -22.31
CA GLU A 7 5.58 14.57 -23.34
C GLU A 7 5.32 13.11 -23.69
N ILE A 8 4.85 12.32 -22.74
CA ILE A 8 4.50 10.92 -22.98
C ILE A 8 3.21 10.87 -23.80
N PHE A 9 2.17 11.57 -23.37
CA PHE A 9 0.85 11.52 -24.00
C PHE A 9 0.84 12.09 -25.43
N ARG A 10 1.61 13.15 -25.73
CA ARG A 10 1.77 13.67 -27.10
C ARG A 10 2.38 12.65 -28.08
N ARG A 11 3.00 11.60 -27.59
CA ARG A 11 3.60 10.54 -28.39
C ARG A 11 2.68 9.35 -28.58
N HIS A 12 1.41 9.44 -28.19
CA HIS A 12 0.42 8.36 -28.25
C HIS A 12 0.94 7.05 -27.65
N PRO A 13 1.19 7.00 -26.33
CA PRO A 13 1.79 5.85 -25.69
C PRO A 13 0.83 4.66 -25.72
N ARG A 14 1.39 3.45 -25.71
CA ARG A 14 0.63 2.26 -25.34
C ARG A 14 0.23 2.35 -23.88
N ILE A 15 -1.07 2.34 -23.57
CA ILE A 15 -1.59 2.44 -22.21
C ILE A 15 -2.23 1.12 -21.82
N GLU A 16 -1.74 0.53 -20.74
CA GLU A 16 -2.26 -0.71 -20.18
C GLU A 16 -2.58 -0.51 -18.70
N ALA A 17 -3.79 -0.89 -18.29
CA ALA A 17 -4.29 -0.77 -16.94
C ALA A 17 -4.71 -2.13 -16.40
N TYR A 18 -4.13 -2.54 -15.29
CA TYR A 18 -4.33 -3.82 -14.65
C TYR A 18 -4.90 -3.64 -13.25
N SER A 19 -5.91 -4.43 -12.89
CA SER A 19 -6.44 -4.44 -11.53
C SER A 19 -6.53 -5.84 -10.95
N THR A 20 -6.56 -5.90 -9.61
CA THR A 20 -7.00 -7.10 -8.90
C THR A 20 -8.48 -7.37 -9.17
N VAL A 21 -8.96 -8.58 -8.86
CA VAL A 21 -10.40 -8.92 -8.96
C VAL A 21 -11.25 -8.30 -7.85
N VAL A 22 -10.65 -7.51 -6.96
CA VAL A 22 -11.36 -6.85 -5.86
C VAL A 22 -12.15 -5.65 -6.40
N PRO A 23 -13.49 -5.57 -6.15
CA PRO A 23 -14.36 -4.57 -6.78
C PRO A 23 -13.86 -3.12 -6.67
N ARG A 24 -13.37 -2.70 -5.50
CA ARG A 24 -12.86 -1.33 -5.31
C ARG A 24 -11.65 -1.00 -6.21
N CYS A 25 -10.79 -1.98 -6.53
CA CYS A 25 -9.65 -1.78 -7.42
C CYS A 25 -10.12 -1.68 -8.88
N ILE A 26 -11.11 -2.47 -9.27
CA ILE A 26 -11.75 -2.40 -10.60
C ILE A 26 -12.39 -1.02 -10.80
N MET A 27 -13.16 -0.55 -9.82
CA MET A 27 -13.81 0.76 -9.87
C MET A 27 -12.78 1.89 -9.93
N SER A 28 -11.71 1.82 -9.15
CA SER A 28 -10.62 2.80 -9.20
C SER A 28 -9.93 2.82 -10.55
N MET A 29 -9.68 1.65 -11.15
CA MET A 29 -9.12 1.55 -12.50
C MET A 29 -10.05 2.19 -13.54
N ALA A 30 -11.33 1.85 -13.49
CA ALA A 30 -12.31 2.37 -14.44
C ALA A 30 -12.40 3.91 -14.36
N ALA A 31 -12.59 4.46 -13.16
CA ALA A 31 -12.68 5.90 -12.95
C ALA A 31 -11.40 6.65 -13.37
N PHE A 32 -10.23 6.09 -13.09
CA PHE A 32 -8.96 6.70 -13.50
C PHE A 32 -8.78 6.70 -15.02
N CYS A 33 -9.12 5.59 -15.69
CA CYS A 33 -9.06 5.49 -17.15
C CYS A 33 -10.08 6.42 -17.82
N GLU A 34 -11.27 6.57 -17.25
CA GLU A 34 -12.28 7.52 -17.72
C GLU A 34 -11.75 8.95 -17.62
N GLY A 35 -11.18 9.36 -16.48
CA GLY A 35 -10.57 10.68 -16.35
C GLY A 35 -9.40 10.94 -17.28
N LEU A 36 -8.63 9.91 -17.69
CA LEU A 36 -7.63 10.07 -18.76
C LEU A 36 -8.30 10.33 -20.12
N LYS A 37 -9.39 9.62 -20.44
CA LYS A 37 -10.15 9.82 -21.69
C LYS A 37 -10.93 11.13 -21.74
N GLU A 38 -11.36 11.66 -20.60
CA GLU A 38 -11.91 13.01 -20.50
C GLU A 38 -10.87 14.06 -20.86
N ALA A 39 -9.60 13.86 -20.45
CA ALA A 39 -8.50 14.76 -20.79
C ALA A 39 -8.09 14.64 -22.25
N ASP A 40 -8.16 13.44 -22.82
CA ASP A 40 -7.86 13.16 -24.23
C ASP A 40 -8.67 11.95 -24.74
N PRO A 41 -9.80 12.19 -25.44
CA PRO A 41 -10.65 11.12 -25.95
C PRO A 41 -10.00 10.18 -26.97
N SER A 42 -8.87 10.59 -27.56
CA SER A 42 -8.14 9.78 -28.55
C SER A 42 -7.30 8.67 -27.95
N LEU A 43 -7.12 8.65 -26.62
CA LEU A 43 -6.32 7.63 -25.94
C LEU A 43 -6.96 6.25 -26.09
N GLU A 44 -6.17 5.28 -26.48
CA GLU A 44 -6.53 3.86 -26.43
C GLU A 44 -5.95 3.24 -25.18
N ILE A 45 -6.83 2.72 -24.29
CA ILE A 45 -6.44 2.14 -23.01
C ILE A 45 -6.89 0.69 -22.99
N PHE A 46 -5.93 -0.22 -22.95
CA PHE A 46 -6.22 -1.61 -22.65
C PHE A 46 -6.45 -1.79 -21.16
N THR A 47 -7.54 -2.44 -20.78
CA THR A 47 -7.87 -2.72 -19.36
C THR A 47 -8.00 -4.21 -19.14
N GLU A 48 -7.42 -4.71 -18.05
CA GLU A 48 -7.53 -6.10 -17.65
C GLU A 48 -7.79 -6.24 -16.15
N THR A 49 -8.77 -7.07 -15.82
CA THR A 49 -9.03 -7.54 -14.46
C THR A 49 -8.93 -9.06 -14.45
N SER A 50 -7.98 -9.59 -13.72
CA SER A 50 -7.71 -11.03 -13.76
C SER A 50 -7.26 -11.55 -12.39
N SER A 51 -7.57 -12.83 -12.11
CA SER A 51 -7.00 -13.53 -10.95
C SER A 51 -5.48 -13.68 -11.06
N VAL A 52 -4.92 -13.65 -12.26
CA VAL A 52 -3.47 -13.64 -12.48
C VAL A 52 -2.84 -12.38 -11.89
N ASN A 53 -3.52 -11.24 -11.97
CA ASN A 53 -3.04 -9.99 -11.42
C ASN A 53 -2.98 -10.01 -9.87
N MET A 54 -3.72 -10.92 -9.21
CA MET A 54 -3.61 -11.11 -7.76
C MET A 54 -2.22 -11.57 -7.34
N TYR A 55 -1.50 -12.26 -8.21
CA TYR A 55 -0.16 -12.77 -7.93
C TYR A 55 0.84 -11.68 -7.54
N TYR A 56 0.75 -10.52 -8.17
CA TYR A 56 1.66 -9.38 -7.94
C TYR A 56 0.97 -8.14 -7.39
N LEU A 57 -0.31 -7.90 -7.68
CA LEU A 57 -1.05 -6.72 -7.17
C LEU A 57 -1.74 -6.96 -5.81
N ASN A 58 -1.84 -8.21 -5.36
CA ASN A 58 -2.30 -8.54 -4.01
C ASN A 58 -1.57 -9.75 -3.43
N PRO A 59 -0.23 -9.73 -3.41
CA PRO A 59 0.58 -10.87 -2.96
C PRO A 59 0.31 -11.24 -1.50
N HIS A 60 -0.21 -10.30 -0.71
CA HIS A 60 -0.56 -10.51 0.69
C HIS A 60 -1.94 -11.15 0.91
N SER A 61 -2.71 -11.41 -0.13
CA SER A 61 -3.99 -12.12 -0.02
C SER A 61 -3.76 -13.59 0.25
N THR A 62 -4.53 -14.16 1.19
CA THR A 62 -4.50 -15.61 1.49
C THR A 62 -4.91 -16.48 0.30
N GLY A 63 -5.56 -15.90 -0.71
CA GLY A 63 -5.88 -16.56 -1.98
C GLY A 63 -4.78 -16.44 -3.04
N ASN A 64 -3.62 -15.87 -2.73
CA ASN A 64 -2.52 -15.77 -3.68
C ASN A 64 -1.86 -17.14 -3.89
N PRO A 65 -1.82 -17.66 -5.13
CA PRO A 65 -1.21 -18.97 -5.41
C PRO A 65 0.31 -18.99 -5.21
N ALA A 66 0.98 -17.83 -5.15
CA ALA A 66 2.41 -17.74 -4.88
C ALA A 66 2.74 -17.83 -3.38
N GLY A 67 1.79 -17.53 -2.52
CA GLY A 67 1.99 -17.57 -1.08
C GLY A 67 1.85 -18.99 -0.53
N THR A 68 2.72 -19.38 0.39
CA THR A 68 2.58 -20.60 1.15
C THR A 68 1.74 -20.40 2.40
N ALA A 69 1.25 -21.49 3.00
CA ALA A 69 0.57 -21.45 4.29
C ALA A 69 1.47 -20.83 5.38
N GLU A 70 2.78 -21.02 5.29
CA GLU A 70 3.74 -20.42 6.23
C GLU A 70 3.86 -18.90 6.04
N ASP A 71 3.82 -18.40 4.81
CA ASP A 71 3.85 -16.96 4.52
C ASP A 71 2.61 -16.24 5.09
N PHE A 72 1.46 -16.92 5.09
CA PHE A 72 0.22 -16.37 5.63
C PHE A 72 0.01 -16.61 7.13
N ARG A 73 0.84 -17.45 7.76
CA ARG A 73 0.76 -17.72 9.19
C ARG A 73 0.84 -16.45 10.05
N TYR A 74 1.60 -15.45 9.61
CA TYR A 74 1.74 -14.16 10.33
C TYR A 74 0.49 -13.28 10.25
N LYS A 75 -0.47 -13.62 9.39
CA LYS A 75 -1.77 -12.92 9.29
C LYS A 75 -2.91 -13.64 9.98
N SER A 76 -2.72 -14.89 10.36
CA SER A 76 -3.77 -15.69 10.99
C SER A 76 -4.13 -15.15 12.38
N ALA A 77 -5.31 -15.53 12.87
CA ALA A 77 -5.78 -15.15 14.20
C ALA A 77 -4.89 -15.73 15.31
N ASP A 78 -4.23 -16.86 15.05
CA ASP A 78 -3.32 -17.59 15.94
C ASP A 78 -1.83 -17.26 15.68
N ALA A 79 -1.54 -16.20 14.93
CA ALA A 79 -0.16 -15.79 14.68
C ALA A 79 0.61 -15.55 15.97
N PRO A 80 1.91 -15.94 16.04
CA PRO A 80 2.70 -15.90 17.28
C PRO A 80 2.81 -14.51 17.93
N TRP A 81 2.64 -13.44 17.18
CA TRP A 81 2.71 -12.07 17.66
C TRP A 81 1.37 -11.53 18.19
N ARG A 82 0.24 -12.18 17.88
CA ARG A 82 -1.10 -11.73 18.29
C ARG A 82 -1.30 -11.58 19.79
N PRO A 83 -0.79 -12.45 20.67
CA PRO A 83 -0.91 -12.26 22.12
C PRO A 83 -0.20 -10.98 22.62
N GLU A 84 0.96 -10.64 22.06
CA GLU A 84 1.68 -9.41 22.40
C GLU A 84 0.93 -8.18 21.88
N TRP A 85 0.45 -8.24 20.64
CA TRP A 85 -0.39 -7.18 20.04
C TRP A 85 -1.66 -6.95 20.87
N ARG A 86 -2.35 -8.01 21.27
CA ARG A 86 -3.56 -7.90 22.09
C ARG A 86 -3.27 -7.19 23.43
N ARG A 87 -2.24 -7.59 24.13
CA ARG A 87 -1.80 -6.93 25.36
C ARG A 87 -1.45 -5.45 25.11
N PHE A 88 -0.73 -5.16 24.03
CA PHE A 88 -0.42 -3.79 23.65
C PHE A 88 -1.68 -2.94 23.43
N CYS A 89 -2.73 -3.48 22.81
CA CYS A 89 -4.00 -2.81 22.61
C CYS A 89 -4.75 -2.62 23.95
N GLU A 90 -4.83 -3.66 24.78
CA GLU A 90 -5.49 -3.63 26.09
C GLU A 90 -4.85 -2.62 27.06
N GLU A 91 -3.55 -2.40 26.97
CA GLU A 91 -2.83 -1.38 27.75
C GLU A 91 -3.11 0.06 27.27
N ARG A 92 -3.57 0.25 26.05
CA ARG A 92 -3.78 1.56 25.43
C ARG A 92 -5.23 1.97 25.30
N ILE A 93 -6.10 1.03 25.04
CA ILE A 93 -7.52 1.28 24.81
C ILE A 93 -8.26 1.03 26.12
N ASP A 94 -8.85 2.10 26.66
CA ASP A 94 -9.77 1.98 27.79
C ASP A 94 -11.15 1.56 27.31
N VAL A 95 -11.28 0.26 27.12
CA VAL A 95 -12.50 -0.38 26.64
C VAL A 95 -13.73 0.00 27.47
N GLU A 96 -13.59 0.15 28.81
CA GLU A 96 -14.73 0.46 29.68
C GLU A 96 -15.30 1.84 29.37
N THR A 97 -14.44 2.84 29.25
CA THR A 97 -14.86 4.23 28.96
C THR A 97 -15.65 4.32 27.64
N ILE A 98 -15.28 3.57 26.62
CA ILE A 98 -15.98 3.58 25.33
C ILE A 98 -17.30 2.79 25.44
N LEU A 99 -17.29 1.63 26.08
CA LEU A 99 -18.50 0.83 26.26
C LEU A 99 -19.62 1.58 27.00
N VAL A 100 -19.29 2.26 28.13
CA VAL A 100 -20.30 3.01 28.89
C VAL A 100 -20.85 4.22 28.15
N ARG A 101 -20.09 4.73 27.16
CA ARG A 101 -20.55 5.79 26.26
C ARG A 101 -21.58 5.29 25.26
N LEU A 102 -21.46 4.03 24.84
CA LEU A 102 -22.28 3.44 23.78
C LEU A 102 -23.46 2.61 24.30
N PHE A 103 -23.31 1.97 25.47
CA PHE A 103 -24.26 1.00 25.98
C PHE A 103 -24.69 1.34 27.41
N THR A 104 -25.99 1.25 27.67
CA THR A 104 -26.55 1.36 29.00
C THR A 104 -26.33 0.09 29.85
N ASP A 105 -26.19 -1.06 29.19
CA ASP A 105 -25.85 -2.36 29.82
C ASP A 105 -24.57 -2.92 29.23
N THR A 106 -23.44 -2.58 29.85
CA THR A 106 -22.12 -3.05 29.42
C THR A 106 -21.91 -4.54 29.72
N ALA A 107 -22.61 -5.10 30.72
CA ALA A 107 -22.51 -6.52 31.02
C ALA A 107 -23.15 -7.35 29.88
N TYR A 108 -24.29 -6.90 29.35
CA TYR A 108 -24.90 -7.51 28.20
C TYR A 108 -23.96 -7.40 26.95
N ALA A 109 -23.42 -6.21 26.67
CA ALA A 109 -22.49 -6.02 25.58
C ALA A 109 -21.30 -7.00 25.64
N ARG A 110 -20.69 -7.14 26.81
CA ARG A 110 -19.61 -8.11 27.04
C ARG A 110 -20.00 -9.58 26.89
N SER A 111 -21.28 -9.90 27.06
CA SER A 111 -21.78 -11.26 26.92
C SER A 111 -21.94 -11.70 25.46
N ILE A 112 -22.03 -10.74 24.53
CA ILE A 112 -22.31 -11.00 23.11
C ILE A 112 -21.13 -10.72 22.19
N CYS A 113 -20.13 -9.92 22.60
CA CYS A 113 -18.95 -9.61 21.79
C CYS A 113 -17.68 -9.45 22.65
N ASP A 114 -16.53 -9.59 22.01
CA ASP A 114 -15.25 -9.14 22.56
C ASP A 114 -15.20 -7.59 22.45
N PRO A 115 -15.19 -6.86 23.56
CA PRO A 115 -15.26 -5.40 23.54
C PRO A 115 -14.12 -4.73 22.78
N LEU A 116 -12.88 -5.21 22.94
CA LEU A 116 -11.72 -4.66 22.23
C LEU A 116 -11.91 -4.80 20.72
N LYS A 117 -12.34 -6.00 20.28
CA LYS A 117 -12.59 -6.21 18.85
C LYS A 117 -13.74 -5.36 18.33
N PHE A 118 -14.84 -5.25 19.09
CA PHE A 118 -15.96 -4.40 18.74
C PHE A 118 -15.55 -2.95 18.52
N GLU A 119 -14.76 -2.40 19.42
CA GLU A 119 -14.31 -1.01 19.35
C GLU A 119 -13.30 -0.78 18.22
N GLN A 120 -12.43 -1.75 17.92
CA GLN A 120 -11.56 -1.71 16.74
C GLN A 120 -12.37 -1.76 15.45
N ASP A 121 -13.40 -2.59 15.38
CA ASP A 121 -14.30 -2.65 14.23
C ASP A 121 -15.07 -1.32 14.07
N LEU A 122 -15.52 -0.70 15.17
CA LEU A 122 -16.18 0.60 15.17
C LEU A 122 -15.23 1.72 14.71
N PHE A 123 -13.99 1.73 15.19
CA PHE A 123 -12.95 2.63 14.70
C PHE A 123 -12.72 2.44 13.19
N SER A 124 -12.65 1.21 12.73
CA SER A 124 -12.52 0.90 11.30
C SER A 124 -13.69 1.44 10.49
N VAL A 125 -14.93 1.30 10.98
CA VAL A 125 -16.11 1.89 10.34
C VAL A 125 -16.00 3.41 10.30
N ALA A 126 -15.69 4.06 11.44
CA ALA A 126 -15.53 5.51 11.50
C ALA A 126 -14.46 6.02 10.50
N ALA A 127 -13.33 5.33 10.38
CA ALA A 127 -12.28 5.66 9.44
C ALA A 127 -12.70 5.54 7.96
N HIS A 128 -13.69 4.69 7.66
CA HIS A 128 -14.19 4.48 6.29
C HIS A 128 -15.40 5.35 5.92
N MET A 129 -16.07 5.98 6.90
CA MET A 129 -17.26 6.83 6.62
C MET A 129 -16.96 7.94 5.62
N GLN A 130 -15.75 8.51 5.63
CA GLN A 130 -15.31 9.51 4.65
C GLN A 130 -15.34 9.02 3.18
N CYS A 131 -15.52 7.72 2.95
CA CYS A 131 -15.58 7.10 1.62
C CYS A 131 -17.00 6.83 1.17
N THR A 132 -17.98 7.28 1.92
CA THR A 132 -19.42 7.13 1.64
C THR A 132 -20.00 8.49 1.29
N ASP A 133 -21.21 8.49 0.71
CA ASP A 133 -22.00 9.70 0.45
C ASP A 133 -22.86 10.10 1.67
N LEU A 134 -22.58 9.54 2.85
CA LEU A 134 -23.28 9.85 4.08
C LEU A 134 -22.64 11.04 4.79
N ASP A 135 -23.46 11.88 5.44
CA ASP A 135 -22.98 13.03 6.20
C ASP A 135 -22.48 12.67 7.62
N GLU A 136 -22.72 11.42 8.04
CA GLU A 136 -22.29 10.90 9.33
C GLU A 136 -20.80 10.53 9.32
N SER A 137 -20.08 10.79 10.42
CA SER A 137 -18.64 10.50 10.50
C SER A 137 -18.26 9.50 11.57
N PHE A 138 -19.05 9.26 12.59
CA PHE A 138 -18.75 8.44 13.78
C PHE A 138 -17.45 8.77 14.53
N TYR A 139 -16.68 9.77 14.09
CA TYR A 139 -15.50 10.21 14.82
C TYR A 139 -15.84 10.89 16.14
N ASP A 140 -17.06 11.43 16.27
CA ASP A 140 -17.63 12.00 17.49
C ASP A 140 -17.84 10.97 18.61
N LEU A 141 -17.83 9.68 18.28
CA LEU A 141 -17.85 8.58 19.25
C LEU A 141 -16.53 8.42 19.99
N PHE A 142 -15.46 9.04 19.51
CA PHE A 142 -14.11 8.91 20.05
C PHE A 142 -13.51 10.28 20.38
N THR A 143 -12.65 10.32 21.38
CA THR A 143 -11.72 11.43 21.55
C THR A 143 -10.55 11.31 20.55
N PHE A 144 -9.85 12.41 20.33
CA PHE A 144 -8.66 12.37 19.46
C PHE A 144 -7.58 11.42 19.98
N ASP A 145 -7.39 11.37 21.29
CA ASP A 145 -6.44 10.46 21.92
C ASP A 145 -6.83 8.99 21.73
N GLU A 146 -8.11 8.66 21.81
CA GLU A 146 -8.62 7.31 21.53
C GLU A 146 -8.36 6.94 20.05
N LEU A 147 -8.67 7.83 19.10
CA LEU A 147 -8.37 7.60 17.69
C LEU A 147 -6.88 7.33 17.45
N CYS A 148 -5.99 8.09 18.09
CA CYS A 148 -4.54 7.86 18.01
C CYS A 148 -4.14 6.49 18.55
N ARG A 149 -4.76 6.03 19.64
CA ARG A 149 -4.46 4.72 20.24
C ARG A 149 -4.94 3.56 19.36
N PHE A 150 -6.13 3.67 18.76
CA PHE A 150 -6.59 2.69 17.76
C PHE A 150 -5.68 2.65 16.55
N TRP A 151 -5.27 3.83 16.05
CA TRP A 151 -4.30 3.91 14.97
C TRP A 151 -2.97 3.23 15.33
N GLU A 152 -2.44 3.40 16.56
CA GLU A 152 -1.23 2.71 16.99
C GLU A 152 -1.38 1.18 16.95
N CYS A 153 -2.54 0.65 17.31
CA CYS A 153 -2.84 -0.78 17.24
C CYS A 153 -2.86 -1.30 15.80
N ASP A 154 -3.51 -0.58 14.88
CA ASP A 154 -3.52 -0.91 13.47
C ASP A 154 -2.13 -0.79 12.84
N ASN A 155 -1.41 0.28 13.17
CA ASN A 155 -0.04 0.52 12.71
C ASN A 155 0.90 -0.63 13.10
N TYR A 156 0.74 -1.17 14.31
CA TYR A 156 1.48 -2.36 14.76
C TYR A 156 1.16 -3.57 13.88
N THR A 157 -0.11 -3.83 13.58
CA THR A 157 -0.51 -4.93 12.69
C THR A 157 0.16 -4.82 11.32
N TYR A 158 0.07 -3.65 10.69
CA TYR A 158 0.69 -3.44 9.38
C TYR A 158 2.22 -3.54 9.43
N TYR A 159 2.84 -3.05 10.50
CA TYR A 159 4.29 -3.17 10.69
C TYR A 159 4.75 -4.63 10.73
N VAL A 160 4.05 -5.48 11.48
CA VAL A 160 4.37 -6.91 11.54
C VAL A 160 4.14 -7.60 10.21
N GLU A 161 3.03 -7.29 9.54
CA GLU A 161 2.62 -8.00 8.33
C GLU A 161 3.32 -7.55 7.05
N LYS A 162 3.74 -6.28 6.96
CA LYS A 162 4.24 -5.65 5.74
C LYS A 162 5.61 -4.99 5.92
N GLY A 163 5.98 -4.69 7.16
CA GLY A 163 7.16 -3.92 7.51
C GLY A 163 8.38 -4.79 7.83
N PRO A 164 9.44 -4.14 8.32
CA PRO A 164 10.71 -4.79 8.64
C PRO A 164 10.71 -5.47 10.02
N ASP A 165 9.57 -5.92 10.51
CA ASP A 165 9.45 -6.55 11.82
C ASP A 165 10.31 -7.82 11.89
N PRO A 166 11.24 -7.93 12.87
CA PRO A 166 12.10 -9.10 12.98
C PRO A 166 11.34 -10.43 13.20
N ARG A 167 10.11 -10.36 13.75
CA ARG A 167 9.26 -11.53 14.01
C ARG A 167 8.76 -12.19 12.73
N ASN A 168 8.55 -11.43 11.66
CA ASN A 168 8.09 -11.98 10.36
C ASN A 168 9.24 -12.54 9.50
N ARG A 169 10.51 -12.34 9.92
CA ARG A 169 11.71 -12.85 9.22
C ARG A 169 11.79 -12.41 7.75
N GLY A 170 11.30 -11.21 7.44
CA GLY A 170 11.29 -10.64 6.09
C GLY A 170 10.17 -11.19 5.17
N ARG A 171 9.32 -12.09 5.63
CA ARG A 171 8.28 -12.72 4.79
C ARG A 171 7.24 -11.74 4.27
N GLY A 172 6.83 -10.77 5.10
CA GLY A 172 5.85 -9.76 4.69
C GLY A 172 6.35 -8.91 3.52
N THR A 173 7.63 -8.58 3.52
CA THR A 173 8.28 -7.80 2.45
C THR A 173 8.64 -8.66 1.23
N ALA A 174 9.05 -9.92 1.44
CA ALA A 174 9.37 -10.84 0.35
C ALA A 174 8.18 -11.07 -0.60
N LEU A 175 6.95 -11.04 -0.10
CA LEU A 175 5.76 -11.12 -0.95
C LEU A 175 5.62 -9.96 -1.94
N ALA A 176 6.30 -8.82 -1.73
CA ALA A 176 6.33 -7.71 -2.68
C ALA A 176 7.37 -7.90 -3.81
N GLU A 177 8.21 -8.93 -3.75
CA GLU A 177 9.18 -9.25 -4.81
C GLU A 177 8.48 -9.49 -6.14
N THR A 178 7.34 -10.20 -6.14
CA THR A 178 6.56 -10.46 -7.35
C THR A 178 6.07 -9.18 -8.04
N LEU A 179 5.74 -8.13 -7.26
CA LEU A 179 5.35 -6.83 -7.81
C LEU A 179 6.57 -6.08 -8.36
N LEU A 180 7.67 -6.09 -7.65
CA LEU A 180 8.90 -5.44 -8.12
C LEU A 180 9.43 -6.11 -9.40
N ASP A 181 9.41 -7.45 -9.44
CA ASP A 181 9.80 -8.22 -10.63
C ASP A 181 8.92 -7.89 -11.83
N ASP A 182 7.59 -7.78 -11.65
CA ASP A 182 6.68 -7.36 -12.74
C ASP A 182 7.01 -5.93 -13.22
N ILE A 183 7.26 -4.99 -12.29
CA ILE A 183 7.61 -3.61 -12.64
C ILE A 183 8.92 -3.59 -13.45
N VAL A 184 9.96 -4.27 -12.99
CA VAL A 184 11.27 -4.29 -13.61
C VAL A 184 11.24 -5.01 -14.97
N SER A 185 10.60 -6.17 -15.04
CA SER A 185 10.49 -6.96 -16.27
C SER A 185 9.74 -6.19 -17.35
N ARG A 186 8.58 -5.63 -17.01
CA ARG A 186 7.78 -4.86 -17.96
C ARG A 186 8.45 -3.56 -18.40
N ALA A 187 9.17 -2.89 -17.50
CA ALA A 187 9.96 -1.73 -17.88
C ALA A 187 11.08 -2.12 -18.86
N GLY A 188 11.75 -3.25 -18.65
CA GLY A 188 12.75 -3.78 -19.59
C GLY A 188 12.17 -4.11 -20.97
N GLU A 189 10.99 -4.74 -21.02
CA GLU A 189 10.26 -5.01 -22.27
C GLU A 189 9.94 -3.72 -23.03
N ASP A 190 9.41 -2.71 -22.35
CA ASP A 190 9.03 -1.42 -22.93
C ASP A 190 10.26 -0.65 -23.43
N MET A 191 11.38 -0.73 -22.72
CA MET A 191 12.64 -0.14 -23.17
C MET A 191 13.19 -0.84 -24.42
N ALA A 192 13.08 -2.17 -24.50
CA ALA A 192 13.51 -2.93 -25.65
C ALA A 192 12.62 -2.64 -26.87
N ALA A 193 11.31 -2.47 -26.68
CA ALA A 193 10.37 -2.10 -27.73
C ALA A 193 10.63 -0.68 -28.29
N GLY A 194 11.17 0.23 -27.47
CA GLY A 194 11.53 1.58 -27.87
C GLY A 194 10.35 2.55 -28.03
N GLU A 195 9.13 2.08 -27.82
CA GLU A 195 7.91 2.88 -27.89
C GLU A 195 7.52 3.44 -26.53
N PRO A 196 6.89 4.63 -26.46
CA PRO A 196 6.39 5.16 -25.21
C PRO A 196 5.28 4.27 -24.67
N SER A 197 5.31 4.00 -23.36
CA SER A 197 4.31 3.18 -22.69
C SER A 197 3.91 3.77 -21.36
N VAL A 198 2.67 3.48 -20.94
CA VAL A 198 2.14 3.79 -19.61
C VAL A 198 1.51 2.53 -19.05
N ARG A 199 2.01 2.05 -17.93
CA ARG A 199 1.48 0.87 -17.25
C ARG A 199 0.89 1.29 -15.91
N LEU A 200 -0.42 1.09 -15.78
CA LEU A 200 -1.19 1.42 -14.59
C LEU A 200 -1.51 0.14 -13.82
N ARG A 201 -1.33 0.16 -12.51
CA ARG A 201 -1.59 -0.98 -11.64
C ARG A 201 -2.47 -0.54 -10.48
N PHE A 202 -3.62 -1.19 -10.33
CA PHE A 202 -4.61 -0.89 -9.28
C PHE A 202 -4.69 -2.05 -8.30
N GLY A 203 -4.09 -1.84 -7.15
CA GLY A 203 -3.91 -2.85 -6.11
C GLY A 203 -4.27 -2.32 -4.72
N HIS A 204 -3.43 -2.62 -3.75
CA HIS A 204 -3.69 -2.39 -2.33
C HIS A 204 -2.54 -1.63 -1.65
N ASP A 205 -2.87 -0.88 -0.61
CA ASP A 205 -1.96 -0.13 0.24
C ASP A 205 -0.84 -1.00 0.84
N GLY A 206 -1.20 -2.21 1.29
CA GLY A 206 -0.23 -3.16 1.83
C GLY A 206 0.89 -3.54 0.85
N CYS A 207 0.61 -3.51 -0.46
CA CYS A 207 1.64 -3.77 -1.49
C CYS A 207 2.62 -2.60 -1.59
N ILE A 208 2.12 -1.36 -1.50
CA ILE A 208 2.99 -0.17 -1.50
C ILE A 208 3.90 -0.19 -0.26
N MET A 209 3.33 -0.46 0.93
CA MET A 209 4.10 -0.53 2.18
C MET A 209 5.20 -1.58 2.12
N ALA A 210 4.88 -2.80 1.69
CA ALA A 210 5.85 -3.87 1.56
C ALA A 210 6.92 -3.55 0.51
N LEU A 211 6.53 -2.92 -0.62
CA LEU A 211 7.47 -2.51 -1.67
C LEU A 211 8.43 -1.42 -1.19
N LEU A 212 7.95 -0.43 -0.42
CA LEU A 212 8.80 0.60 0.19
C LEU A 212 9.85 -0.01 1.13
N THR A 213 9.45 -1.02 1.92
CA THR A 213 10.37 -1.74 2.81
C THR A 213 11.36 -2.59 2.01
N LEU A 214 10.89 -3.31 0.99
CA LEU A 214 11.74 -4.12 0.11
C LEU A 214 12.79 -3.26 -0.61
N MET A 215 12.36 -2.11 -1.14
CA MET A 215 13.24 -1.12 -1.79
C MET A 215 14.10 -0.31 -0.80
N ARG A 216 14.06 -0.62 0.48
CA ARG A 216 14.86 0.02 1.55
C ARG A 216 14.71 1.53 1.60
N ILE A 217 13.49 2.03 1.43
CA ILE A 217 13.20 3.47 1.49
C ILE A 217 13.27 3.96 2.94
N ASP A 218 13.94 5.09 3.16
CA ASP A 218 14.05 5.70 4.49
C ASP A 218 12.68 5.95 5.14
N GLY A 219 12.59 5.63 6.44
CA GLY A 219 11.34 5.69 7.21
C GLY A 219 10.41 4.48 7.00
N TRP A 220 10.90 3.41 6.32
CA TRP A 220 10.18 2.14 6.11
C TRP A 220 11.03 0.90 6.42
N THR A 221 12.26 1.08 6.89
CA THR A 221 13.26 -0.01 6.98
C THR A 221 13.76 -0.28 8.39
N THR A 222 13.41 0.54 9.37
CA THR A 222 13.97 0.43 10.72
C THR A 222 13.31 -0.72 11.48
N PRO A 223 14.05 -1.79 11.84
CA PRO A 223 13.51 -2.86 12.65
C PRO A 223 13.43 -2.43 14.12
N VAL A 224 12.27 -2.66 14.74
CA VAL A 224 12.07 -2.47 16.19
C VAL A 224 11.31 -3.66 16.77
N THR A 225 11.64 -4.02 18.00
CA THR A 225 10.97 -5.10 18.73
C THR A 225 10.02 -4.56 19.80
N ASP A 226 10.23 -3.33 20.27
CA ASP A 226 9.37 -2.65 21.22
C ASP A 226 8.14 -2.07 20.51
N PRO A 227 6.91 -2.59 20.76
CA PRO A 227 5.71 -2.12 20.09
C PRO A 227 5.46 -0.62 20.26
N ALA A 228 5.87 -0.03 21.39
CA ALA A 228 5.67 1.40 21.66
C ALA A 228 6.48 2.32 20.72
N LYS A 229 7.55 1.79 20.11
CA LYS A 229 8.45 2.53 19.21
C LYS A 229 8.07 2.38 17.75
N ILE A 230 7.12 1.49 17.40
CA ILE A 230 6.74 1.27 16.00
C ILE A 230 6.25 2.58 15.36
N LYS A 231 5.45 3.36 16.05
CA LYS A 231 4.92 4.64 15.56
C LYS A 231 5.99 5.68 15.21
N ASP A 232 7.18 5.56 15.77
CA ASP A 232 8.28 6.50 15.51
C ASP A 232 9.02 6.19 14.21
N VAL A 233 8.94 4.94 13.74
CA VAL A 233 9.71 4.43 12.60
C VAL A 233 8.85 3.92 11.44
N TRP A 234 7.58 3.64 11.71
CA TRP A 234 6.61 3.13 10.74
C TRP A 234 5.26 3.81 10.93
N GLN A 235 4.67 4.30 9.84
CA GLN A 235 3.46 5.12 9.93
C GLN A 235 2.53 4.85 8.74
N VAL A 236 1.52 3.98 8.93
CA VAL A 236 0.58 3.57 7.88
C VAL A 236 -0.22 4.74 7.29
N HIS A 237 -0.47 5.80 8.06
CA HIS A 237 -1.19 6.99 7.56
C HIS A 237 -0.45 7.76 6.46
N ARG A 238 0.84 7.46 6.22
CA ARG A 238 1.60 8.00 5.08
C ARG A 238 1.18 7.36 3.74
N ILE A 239 0.38 6.29 3.80
CA ILE A 239 -0.21 5.62 2.64
C ILE A 239 -1.74 5.73 2.75
N PRO A 240 -2.30 6.94 2.56
CA PRO A 240 -3.75 7.13 2.56
C PRO A 240 -4.41 6.49 1.33
N MET A 241 -5.74 6.55 1.27
CA MET A 241 -6.48 6.14 0.08
C MET A 241 -5.99 6.90 -1.16
N ALA A 242 -6.07 6.25 -2.32
CA ALA A 242 -5.56 6.72 -3.60
C ALA A 242 -4.04 6.99 -3.61
N SER A 243 -3.28 6.47 -2.62
CA SER A 243 -1.83 6.51 -2.67
C SER A 243 -1.32 5.86 -3.94
N ASN A 244 -0.29 6.45 -4.50
CA ASN A 244 0.32 5.95 -5.72
C ASN A 244 1.84 5.95 -5.63
N MET A 245 2.43 5.01 -6.33
CA MET A 245 3.86 4.91 -6.53
C MET A 245 4.14 5.01 -8.03
N GLN A 246 5.07 5.88 -8.42
CA GLN A 246 5.37 6.15 -9.82
C GLN A 246 6.83 5.82 -10.11
N PHE A 247 7.07 5.04 -11.14
CA PHE A 247 8.38 4.76 -11.71
C PHE A 247 8.44 5.46 -13.06
N VAL A 248 9.21 6.53 -13.16
CA VAL A 248 9.27 7.36 -14.36
C VAL A 248 10.63 7.19 -15.02
N PHE A 249 10.62 6.69 -16.26
CA PHE A 249 11.83 6.39 -17.01
C PHE A 249 12.11 7.47 -18.04
N TYR A 250 13.36 7.89 -18.11
CA TYR A 250 13.85 8.91 -19.02
C TYR A 250 14.93 8.33 -19.91
N ARG A 251 14.73 8.35 -21.21
CA ARG A 251 15.71 7.88 -22.17
C ARG A 251 16.41 9.05 -22.84
N ASN A 252 17.72 9.00 -22.91
CA ASN A 252 18.53 9.99 -23.59
C ASN A 252 18.31 9.88 -25.12
N LYS A 253 17.91 10.98 -25.78
CA LYS A 253 17.68 10.99 -27.23
C LYS A 253 18.94 10.74 -28.06
N LYS A 254 20.12 11.08 -27.53
CA LYS A 254 21.42 10.92 -28.22
C LYS A 254 22.08 9.58 -27.93
N ASN A 255 21.75 8.97 -26.79
CA ASN A 255 22.24 7.67 -26.39
C ASN A 255 21.08 6.87 -25.78
N PRO A 256 20.39 6.03 -26.56
CA PRO A 256 19.21 5.27 -26.10
C PRO A 256 19.50 4.29 -24.95
N ASP A 257 20.73 3.90 -24.74
CA ASP A 257 21.15 3.01 -23.66
C ASP A 257 21.29 3.77 -22.32
N ASP A 258 21.40 5.11 -22.36
CA ASP A 258 21.45 5.96 -21.17
C ASP A 258 20.02 6.22 -20.69
N VAL A 259 19.55 5.35 -19.81
CA VAL A 259 18.21 5.41 -19.20
C VAL A 259 18.33 5.73 -17.73
N LEU A 260 17.53 6.69 -17.28
CA LEU A 260 17.37 7.05 -15.87
C LEU A 260 15.97 6.69 -15.37
N VAL A 261 15.89 6.31 -14.10
CA VAL A 261 14.62 6.11 -13.38
C VAL A 261 14.51 7.10 -12.23
N ARG A 262 13.30 7.60 -12.03
CA ARG A 262 12.90 8.40 -10.87
C ARG A 262 11.68 7.74 -10.23
N VAL A 263 11.69 7.59 -8.91
CA VAL A 263 10.59 6.98 -8.17
C VAL A 263 9.92 8.04 -7.29
N LEU A 264 8.59 8.06 -7.30
CA LEU A 264 7.79 8.97 -6.49
C LEU A 264 6.76 8.18 -5.67
N LEU A 265 6.44 8.69 -4.50
CA LEU A 265 5.31 8.26 -3.66
C LEU A 265 4.41 9.47 -3.44
N ASN A 266 3.14 9.38 -3.82
CA ASN A 266 2.18 10.49 -3.69
C ASN A 266 2.77 11.80 -4.24
N GLU A 267 3.30 11.75 -5.46
CA GLU A 267 3.93 12.83 -6.23
C GLU A 267 5.21 13.42 -5.59
N LYS A 268 5.69 12.85 -4.48
CA LYS A 268 6.94 13.26 -3.83
C LYS A 268 8.07 12.30 -4.19
N GLU A 269 9.21 12.85 -4.56
CA GLU A 269 10.38 12.07 -4.93
C GLU A 269 10.90 11.22 -3.77
N LEU A 270 11.17 9.95 -4.07
CA LEU A 270 11.82 9.04 -3.13
C LEU A 270 13.33 9.00 -3.37
N ARG A 271 14.08 8.98 -2.29
CA ARG A 271 15.50 8.72 -2.33
C ARG A 271 15.72 7.21 -2.22
N LEU A 272 16.34 6.63 -3.26
CA LEU A 272 16.74 5.23 -3.26
C LEU A 272 18.11 5.06 -2.61
N PRO A 273 18.40 3.93 -1.95
CA PRO A 273 19.71 3.63 -1.38
C PRO A 273 20.69 3.14 -2.47
N LEU A 274 20.69 3.84 -3.59
CA LEU A 274 21.55 3.57 -4.74
C LEU A 274 22.64 4.63 -4.87
N PRO A 275 23.82 4.27 -5.42
CA PRO A 275 24.80 5.25 -5.81
C PRO A 275 24.22 6.23 -6.82
N GLY A 276 24.42 7.52 -6.63
CA GLY A 276 23.89 8.49 -7.58
C GLY A 276 24.36 9.90 -7.30
N ASP A 277 25.11 10.44 -8.24
CA ASP A 277 25.49 11.84 -8.32
C ASP A 277 24.32 12.73 -8.86
N ARG A 278 23.23 12.10 -9.31
CA ARG A 278 22.09 12.74 -9.96
C ARG A 278 20.76 12.52 -9.23
N ALA A 279 20.79 12.12 -7.93
CA ALA A 279 19.55 11.93 -7.19
C ALA A 279 18.64 13.17 -7.35
N PRO A 280 17.31 12.98 -7.59
CA PRO A 280 16.52 11.75 -7.47
C PRO A 280 16.46 10.86 -8.74
N TYR A 281 17.38 11.04 -9.66
CA TYR A 281 17.49 10.24 -10.89
C TYR A 281 18.61 9.22 -10.73
N TYR A 282 18.30 7.96 -11.01
CA TYR A 282 19.21 6.82 -10.86
C TYR A 282 19.36 6.13 -12.21
N ARG A 283 20.49 5.49 -12.47
CA ARG A 283 20.67 4.70 -13.68
C ARG A 283 19.74 3.49 -13.64
N TRP A 284 19.12 3.18 -14.77
CA TRP A 284 18.27 2.01 -14.89
C TRP A 284 19.00 0.71 -14.54
N GLU A 285 20.23 0.55 -14.99
CA GLU A 285 21.04 -0.64 -14.70
C GLU A 285 21.23 -0.82 -13.19
N ASP A 286 21.61 0.25 -12.48
CA ASP A 286 21.80 0.22 -11.03
C ASP A 286 20.47 -0.10 -10.30
N PHE A 287 19.36 0.39 -10.83
CA PHE A 287 18.04 0.10 -10.26
C PHE A 287 17.57 -1.33 -10.53
N ARG A 288 17.81 -1.85 -11.73
CA ARG A 288 17.45 -3.22 -12.11
C ARG A 288 18.24 -4.27 -11.32
N ASP A 289 19.51 -4.00 -11.05
CA ASP A 289 20.42 -4.92 -10.39
C ASP A 289 20.38 -4.80 -8.84
N PHE A 290 19.63 -3.82 -8.32
CA PHE A 290 19.42 -3.56 -6.89
C PHE A 290 18.41 -4.53 -6.29
#